data_77dca6d8d5456f7fb5cc428b2650b75d
#
_entry.id   77dca6d8d5456f7fb5cc428b2650b75d
#
_cell.length_a   1.000
_cell.length_b   1.000
_cell.length_c   1.000
_cell.angle_alpha   90.00
_cell.angle_beta   90.00
_cell.angle_gamma   90.00
#
_symmetry.space_group_name_H-M   'P 1'
#
loop_
_entity.id
_entity.type
_entity.pdbx_description
1 polymer ?
#
loop_
_entity_poly.entity_id
_entity_poly.type
_entity_poly.pdbx_seq_one_letter_code
_entity_poly.pdbx_strand_id
1 'polypeptide(L)'
;MEQYLSLIETSPLFHGVAEADVLPLLQRLKVRKKKYEKGEFLFYSGDAVPYIGLVLEGAVHIIQEDYWGNRNILSQIPAGFFFGEAFACLPDAPATVDVVAASDAVIMQVYVGNILHAGQVLTPDQARFTGNLLALMAEKNRL
;
A
#
# COMPACT_ATOMS: atom_id res chain seq x y z
N MET A 1 -14.14 -5.95 -5.81
CA MET A 1 -13.12 -6.50 -4.86
C MET A 1 -13.19 -8.00 -4.64
N GLU A 2 -14.34 -8.60 -4.81
CA GLU A 2 -14.50 -10.05 -4.60
C GLU A 2 -13.56 -10.89 -5.45
N GLN A 3 -13.28 -10.46 -6.67
CA GLN A 3 -12.37 -11.18 -7.56
C GLN A 3 -10.93 -11.23 -7.05
N TYR A 4 -10.58 -10.35 -6.10
CA TYR A 4 -9.22 -10.28 -5.54
C TYR A 4 -9.16 -10.80 -4.10
N LEU A 5 -10.25 -11.34 -3.56
CA LEU A 5 -10.28 -11.79 -2.16
C LEU A 5 -9.20 -12.81 -1.83
N SER A 6 -8.99 -13.79 -2.70
CA SER A 6 -7.93 -14.79 -2.51
C SER A 6 -6.56 -14.14 -2.33
N LEU A 7 -6.25 -13.19 -3.19
CA LEU A 7 -4.97 -12.48 -3.13
C LEU A 7 -4.87 -11.64 -1.85
N ILE A 8 -5.94 -10.91 -1.52
CA ILE A 8 -5.97 -10.05 -0.33
C ILE A 8 -5.80 -10.89 0.93
N GLU A 9 -6.48 -12.02 1.03
CA GLU A 9 -6.39 -12.92 2.18
C GLU A 9 -4.99 -13.47 2.39
N THR A 10 -4.24 -13.67 1.31
CA THR A 10 -2.87 -14.18 1.41
C THR A 10 -1.86 -13.09 1.74
N SER A 11 -2.24 -11.82 1.66
CA SER A 11 -1.35 -10.72 2.02
C SER A 11 -1.08 -10.73 3.52
N PRO A 12 0.19 -10.57 3.94
CA PRO A 12 0.53 -10.48 5.35
C PRO A 12 -0.19 -9.35 6.09
N LEU A 13 -0.65 -8.31 5.39
CA LEU A 13 -1.42 -7.21 5.99
C LEU A 13 -2.73 -7.70 6.60
N PHE A 14 -3.31 -8.76 6.06
CA PHE A 14 -4.59 -9.32 6.50
C PHE A 14 -4.44 -10.64 7.26
N HIS A 15 -3.21 -10.95 7.69
CA HIS A 15 -2.94 -12.17 8.46
C HIS A 15 -3.80 -12.23 9.72
N GLY A 16 -4.48 -13.34 9.93
CA GLY A 16 -5.32 -13.57 11.10
C GLY A 16 -6.73 -12.98 11.00
N VAL A 17 -7.06 -12.32 9.89
CA VAL A 17 -8.43 -11.87 9.61
C VAL A 17 -9.19 -13.02 8.96
N ALA A 18 -10.33 -13.40 9.52
CA ALA A 18 -11.14 -14.49 8.96
C ALA A 18 -11.68 -14.09 7.58
N GLU A 19 -11.79 -15.07 6.68
CA GLU A 19 -12.26 -14.84 5.31
C GLU A 19 -13.56 -14.03 5.26
N ALA A 20 -14.53 -14.36 6.11
CA ALA A 20 -15.81 -13.67 6.15
C ALA A 20 -15.69 -12.21 6.63
N ASP A 21 -14.61 -11.85 7.29
CA ASP A 21 -14.42 -10.51 7.86
C ASP A 21 -13.60 -9.60 6.96
N VAL A 22 -13.00 -10.12 5.88
CA VAL A 22 -12.13 -9.32 5.00
C VAL A 22 -12.90 -8.21 4.30
N LEU A 23 -14.01 -8.51 3.63
CA LEU A 23 -14.80 -7.48 2.93
C LEU A 23 -15.32 -6.39 3.88
N PRO A 24 -15.91 -6.74 5.04
CA PRO A 24 -16.29 -5.71 6.02
C PRO A 24 -15.12 -4.85 6.48
N LEU A 25 -13.94 -5.45 6.67
CA LEU A 25 -12.74 -4.71 7.05
C LEU A 25 -12.33 -3.72 5.95
N LEU A 26 -12.34 -4.15 4.68
CA LEU A 26 -12.02 -3.27 3.56
C LEU A 26 -12.95 -2.06 3.50
N GLN A 27 -14.24 -2.26 3.78
CA GLN A 27 -15.20 -1.15 3.86
C GLN A 27 -14.86 -0.18 4.99
N ARG A 28 -14.46 -0.69 6.15
CA ARG A 28 -14.06 0.13 7.30
C ARG A 28 -12.79 0.90 7.05
N LEU A 29 -11.87 0.31 6.28
CA LEU A 29 -10.61 0.95 5.88
C LEU A 29 -10.80 1.95 4.73
N LYS A 30 -12.01 1.99 4.14
CA LYS A 30 -12.36 2.88 3.03
C LYS A 30 -11.41 2.71 1.85
N VAL A 31 -11.13 1.47 1.50
CA VAL A 31 -10.24 1.16 0.39
C VAL A 31 -10.82 1.63 -0.95
N ARG A 32 -9.94 1.93 -1.89
CA ARG A 32 -10.31 2.28 -3.26
C ARG A 32 -9.50 1.41 -4.21
N LYS A 33 -10.12 0.97 -5.28
CA LYS A 33 -9.47 0.24 -6.34
C LYS A 33 -9.22 1.19 -7.49
N LYS A 34 -7.98 1.25 -7.98
CA LYS A 34 -7.61 2.12 -9.10
C LYS A 34 -6.81 1.35 -10.14
N LYS A 35 -7.11 1.59 -11.42
CA LYS A 35 -6.41 0.98 -12.55
C LYS A 35 -5.40 1.96 -13.13
N TYR A 36 -4.25 1.42 -13.55
CA TYR A 36 -3.18 2.18 -14.20
C TYR A 36 -2.73 1.45 -15.45
N GLU A 37 -2.45 2.21 -16.49
CA GLU A 37 -1.85 1.67 -17.72
C GLU A 37 -0.33 1.62 -17.55
N LYS A 38 0.31 0.69 -18.27
CA LYS A 38 1.77 0.58 -18.30
C LYS A 38 2.40 1.95 -18.60
N GLY A 39 3.36 2.35 -17.78
CA GLY A 39 4.05 3.64 -17.93
C GLY A 39 3.37 4.81 -17.24
N GLU A 40 2.17 4.62 -16.73
CA GLU A 40 1.48 5.66 -15.97
C GLU A 40 2.07 5.76 -14.57
N PHE A 41 2.32 6.98 -14.10
CA PHE A 41 2.85 7.20 -12.75
C PHE A 41 1.71 7.21 -11.74
N LEU A 42 1.91 6.49 -10.64
CA LEU A 42 0.99 6.50 -9.50
C LEU A 42 1.22 7.76 -8.66
N PHE A 43 2.47 8.11 -8.48
CA PHE A 43 2.85 9.37 -7.84
C PHE A 43 4.31 9.69 -8.15
N TYR A 44 4.68 10.94 -7.89
CA TYR A 44 6.04 11.44 -8.07
C TYR A 44 6.65 11.81 -6.72
N SER A 45 7.97 11.80 -6.67
CA SER A 45 8.70 12.36 -5.52
C SER A 45 8.20 13.78 -5.25
N GLY A 46 7.94 14.08 -3.99
CA GLY A 46 7.38 15.36 -3.57
C GLY A 46 5.86 15.36 -3.40
N ASP A 47 5.16 14.37 -3.94
CA ASP A 47 3.71 14.27 -3.78
C ASP A 47 3.33 13.78 -2.38
N ALA A 48 2.17 14.21 -1.91
CA ALA A 48 1.55 13.63 -0.73
C ALA A 48 0.92 12.28 -1.10
N VAL A 49 1.26 11.24 -0.34
CA VAL A 49 0.73 9.88 -0.59
C VAL A 49 0.07 9.37 0.68
N PRO A 50 -1.25 9.61 0.83
CA PRO A 50 -1.96 9.27 2.07
C PRO A 50 -2.44 7.82 2.14
N TYR A 51 -2.00 6.95 1.22
CA TYR A 51 -2.47 5.57 1.15
C TYR A 51 -1.30 4.60 1.06
N ILE A 52 -1.55 3.37 1.53
CA ILE A 52 -0.72 2.21 1.23
C ILE A 52 -1.30 1.57 -0.03
N GLY A 53 -0.47 1.28 -1.01
CA GLY A 53 -0.90 0.60 -2.22
C GLY A 53 -0.63 -0.90 -2.14
N LEU A 54 -1.66 -1.72 -2.27
CA LEU A 54 -1.51 -3.17 -2.44
C LEU A 54 -1.71 -3.48 -3.92
N VAL A 55 -0.72 -4.11 -4.54
CA VAL A 55 -0.83 -4.48 -5.96
C VAL A 55 -1.74 -5.69 -6.09
N LEU A 56 -2.86 -5.53 -6.79
CA LEU A 56 -3.82 -6.61 -7.03
C LEU A 56 -3.57 -7.34 -8.36
N GLU A 57 -3.12 -6.59 -9.37
CA GLU A 57 -2.72 -7.12 -10.68
C GLU A 57 -1.54 -6.34 -11.20
N GLY A 58 -0.69 -7.01 -11.96
CA GLY A 58 0.48 -6.39 -12.58
C GLY A 58 1.59 -6.12 -11.60
N ALA A 59 2.33 -5.06 -11.85
CA ALA A 59 3.47 -4.67 -11.01
C ALA A 59 3.74 -3.18 -11.13
N VAL A 60 4.41 -2.63 -10.12
CA VAL A 60 4.90 -1.26 -10.16
C VAL A 60 6.41 -1.25 -9.95
N HIS A 61 7.07 -0.22 -10.49
CA HIS A 61 8.48 0.05 -10.23
C HIS A 61 8.59 1.25 -9.30
N ILE A 62 9.45 1.13 -8.29
CA ILE A 62 9.87 2.24 -7.43
C ILE A 62 11.14 2.78 -8.05
N ILE A 63 11.14 4.07 -8.37
CA ILE A 63 12.22 4.74 -9.08
C ILE A 63 12.78 5.87 -8.24
N GLN A 64 14.10 5.95 -8.15
CA GLN A 64 14.78 7.08 -7.52
C GLN A 64 15.64 7.79 -8.57
N GLU A 65 15.52 9.11 -8.63
CA GLU A 65 16.35 9.94 -9.45
C GLU A 65 17.54 10.39 -8.63
N ASP A 66 18.75 10.24 -9.18
CA ASP A 66 19.95 10.66 -8.48
C ASP A 66 20.25 12.16 -8.71
N TYR A 67 21.32 12.64 -8.12
CA TYR A 67 21.72 14.04 -8.21
C TYR A 67 21.97 14.51 -9.65
N TRP A 68 22.35 13.59 -10.53
CA TRP A 68 22.64 13.90 -11.95
C TRP A 68 21.47 13.66 -12.88
N GLY A 69 20.28 13.37 -12.34
CA GLY A 69 19.10 13.13 -13.16
C GLY A 69 18.98 11.70 -13.68
N ASN A 70 19.84 10.79 -13.27
CA ASN A 70 19.74 9.39 -13.65
C ASN A 70 18.62 8.73 -12.85
N ARG A 71 17.78 7.95 -13.52
CA ARG A 71 16.68 7.22 -12.89
C ARG A 71 17.09 5.77 -12.69
N ASN A 72 16.99 5.33 -11.44
CA ASN A 72 17.33 3.97 -11.04
C ASN A 72 16.09 3.27 -10.50
N ILE A 73 15.84 2.06 -10.98
CA ILE A 73 14.78 1.22 -10.43
C ILE A 73 15.30 0.63 -9.13
N LEU A 74 14.70 1.04 -8.00
CA LEU A 74 15.06 0.51 -6.68
C LEU A 74 14.47 -0.86 -6.43
N SER A 75 13.22 -1.07 -6.86
CA SER A 75 12.56 -2.34 -6.68
C SER A 75 11.34 -2.47 -7.60
N GLN A 76 10.92 -3.71 -7.80
CA GLN A 76 9.68 -4.04 -8.48
C GLN A 76 8.74 -4.67 -7.45
N ILE A 77 7.52 -4.15 -7.39
CA ILE A 77 6.50 -4.63 -6.46
C ILE A 77 5.46 -5.39 -7.26
N PRO A 78 5.44 -6.73 -7.20
CA PRO A 78 4.45 -7.53 -7.93
C PRO A 78 3.14 -7.67 -7.16
N ALA A 79 2.16 -8.30 -7.80
CA ALA A 79 0.86 -8.58 -7.18
C ALA A 79 1.03 -9.31 -5.84
N GLY A 80 0.24 -8.90 -4.86
CA GLY A 80 0.29 -9.43 -3.50
C GLY A 80 1.18 -8.66 -2.54
N PHE A 81 2.00 -7.74 -3.04
CA PHE A 81 2.92 -6.94 -2.23
C PHE A 81 2.44 -5.48 -2.17
N PHE A 82 2.93 -4.75 -1.18
CA PHE A 82 2.48 -3.38 -0.92
C PHE A 82 3.64 -2.38 -0.92
N PHE A 83 3.28 -1.11 -1.10
CA PHE A 83 4.23 0.01 -1.17
C PHE A 83 3.60 1.26 -0.56
N GLY A 84 4.41 2.27 -0.29
CA GLY A 84 3.95 3.60 0.13
C GLY A 84 3.69 3.76 1.62
N GLU A 85 3.93 2.73 2.43
CA GLU A 85 3.66 2.74 3.86
C GLU A 85 4.48 3.79 4.61
N ALA A 86 5.70 4.04 4.18
CA ALA A 86 6.57 5.04 4.82
C ALA A 86 6.00 6.46 4.71
N PHE A 87 5.27 6.74 3.64
CA PHE A 87 4.66 8.05 3.42
C PHE A 87 3.27 8.13 4.00
N ALA A 88 2.49 7.06 3.83
CA ALA A 88 1.10 7.02 4.30
C ALA A 88 0.97 7.12 5.81
N CYS A 89 1.93 6.57 6.55
CA CYS A 89 1.90 6.53 8.01
C CYS A 89 2.48 7.78 8.68
N LEU A 90 3.17 8.63 7.92
CA LEU A 90 3.79 9.86 8.44
C LEU A 90 3.07 11.07 7.87
N PRO A 91 2.29 11.82 8.68
CA PRO A 91 1.73 13.06 8.21
C PRO A 91 2.84 14.03 7.80
N ASP A 92 2.60 14.79 6.75
CA ASP A 92 3.52 15.81 6.23
C ASP A 92 4.84 15.26 5.67
N ALA A 93 4.97 13.94 5.48
CA ALA A 93 6.12 13.34 4.83
C ALA A 93 5.80 13.07 3.36
N PRO A 94 6.29 13.91 2.42
CA PRO A 94 6.05 13.66 1.00
C PRO A 94 6.83 12.44 0.53
N ALA A 95 6.41 11.87 -0.59
CA ALA A 95 7.13 10.78 -1.22
C ALA A 95 8.54 11.22 -1.60
N THR A 96 9.49 10.32 -1.45
CA THR A 96 10.90 10.55 -1.82
C THR A 96 11.30 9.76 -3.06
N VAL A 97 10.35 9.04 -3.63
CA VAL A 97 10.54 8.23 -4.83
C VAL A 97 9.36 8.42 -5.78
N ASP A 98 9.55 8.07 -7.04
CA ASP A 98 8.47 7.95 -8.01
C ASP A 98 8.00 6.51 -8.04
N VAL A 99 6.71 6.29 -8.32
CA VAL A 99 6.17 4.95 -8.55
C VAL A 99 5.42 4.96 -9.87
N VAL A 100 5.79 4.02 -10.74
CA VAL A 100 5.25 3.90 -12.10
C VAL A 100 4.74 2.49 -12.34
N ALA A 101 3.65 2.37 -13.08
CA ALA A 101 3.13 1.07 -13.48
C ALA A 101 4.10 0.41 -14.46
N ALA A 102 4.66 -0.72 -14.07
CA ALA A 102 5.58 -1.49 -14.91
C ALA A 102 4.84 -2.30 -15.97
N SER A 103 3.56 -2.55 -15.74
CA SER A 103 2.59 -3.19 -16.63
C SER A 103 1.25 -2.53 -16.35
N ASP A 104 0.21 -2.91 -17.11
CA ASP A 104 -1.14 -2.57 -16.70
C ASP A 104 -1.36 -3.13 -15.29
N ALA A 105 -1.88 -2.33 -14.39
CA ALA A 105 -1.90 -2.67 -12.99
C ALA A 105 -3.23 -2.26 -12.34
N VAL A 106 -3.61 -2.99 -11.29
CA VAL A 106 -4.74 -2.66 -10.44
C VAL A 106 -4.22 -2.55 -9.02
N ILE A 107 -4.49 -1.42 -8.39
CA ILE A 107 -3.97 -1.09 -7.07
C ILE A 107 -5.13 -0.88 -6.10
N MET A 108 -5.07 -1.53 -4.94
CA MET A 108 -5.97 -1.23 -3.84
C MET A 108 -5.30 -0.19 -2.94
N GLN A 109 -5.94 0.96 -2.79
CA GLN A 109 -5.44 2.05 -1.96
C GLN A 109 -6.10 1.98 -0.59
N VAL A 110 -5.30 1.88 0.47
CA VAL A 110 -5.75 1.82 1.85
C VAL A 110 -5.36 3.10 2.56
N TYR A 111 -6.35 3.88 2.96
CA TYR A 111 -6.13 5.19 3.60
C TYR A 111 -5.99 5.01 5.10
N VAL A 112 -4.78 4.80 5.57
CA VAL A 112 -4.49 4.44 6.97
C VAL A 112 -4.65 5.61 7.95
N GLY A 113 -4.69 6.85 7.47
CA GLY A 113 -4.92 8.01 8.34
C GLY A 113 -6.21 7.92 9.12
N ASN A 114 -7.22 7.27 8.56
CA ASN A 114 -8.50 7.03 9.25
C ASN A 114 -8.36 6.14 10.47
N ILE A 115 -7.31 5.34 10.56
CA ILE A 115 -7.03 4.47 11.70
C ILE A 115 -6.03 5.14 12.64
N LEU A 116 -4.92 5.64 12.07
CA LEU A 116 -3.77 6.09 12.86
C LEU A 116 -4.01 7.41 13.59
N HIS A 117 -4.88 8.26 13.06
CA HIS A 117 -5.05 9.62 13.56
C HIS A 117 -6.48 9.94 14.00
N ALA A 118 -7.36 8.96 14.02
CA ALA A 118 -8.79 9.20 14.26
C ALA A 118 -9.17 9.42 15.73
N GLY A 119 -8.34 8.99 16.66
CA GLY A 119 -8.66 9.07 18.09
C GLY A 119 -9.87 8.24 18.50
N GLN A 120 -10.32 7.33 17.63
CA GLN A 120 -11.49 6.47 17.86
C GLN A 120 -11.07 5.05 18.24
N VAL A 121 -12.02 4.32 18.83
CA VAL A 121 -11.79 2.92 19.17
C VAL A 121 -11.79 2.08 17.89
N LEU A 122 -10.74 1.30 17.70
CA LEU A 122 -10.63 0.40 16.55
C LEU A 122 -11.45 -0.88 16.79
N THR A 123 -12.02 -1.42 15.70
CA THR A 123 -12.58 -2.78 15.76
C THR A 123 -11.43 -3.78 15.93
N PRO A 124 -11.69 -5.01 16.40
CA PRO A 124 -10.63 -6.03 16.50
C PRO A 124 -9.90 -6.27 15.19
N ASP A 125 -10.59 -6.25 14.05
CA ASP A 125 -9.96 -6.48 12.75
C ASP A 125 -9.12 -5.28 12.29
N GLN A 126 -9.57 -4.05 12.58
CA GLN A 126 -8.74 -2.86 12.35
C GLN A 126 -7.47 -2.90 13.20
N ALA A 127 -7.58 -3.30 14.46
CA ALA A 127 -6.44 -3.42 15.35
C ALA A 127 -5.47 -4.49 14.84
N ARG A 128 -5.99 -5.62 14.35
CA ARG A 128 -5.17 -6.69 13.77
C ARG A 128 -4.43 -6.20 12.51
N PHE A 129 -5.12 -5.52 11.63
CA PHE A 129 -4.50 -4.91 10.44
C PHE A 129 -3.36 -3.97 10.85
N THR A 130 -3.61 -3.10 11.81
CA THR A 130 -2.62 -2.14 12.30
C THR A 130 -1.40 -2.85 12.90
N GLY A 131 -1.63 -3.89 13.70
CA GLY A 131 -0.56 -4.70 14.26
C GLY A 131 0.25 -5.42 13.19
N ASN A 132 -0.42 -5.96 12.17
CA ASN A 132 0.26 -6.59 11.03
C ASN A 132 1.13 -5.59 10.28
N LEU A 133 0.60 -4.39 10.02
CA LEU A 133 1.34 -3.33 9.36
C LEU A 133 2.59 -2.96 10.15
N LEU A 134 2.46 -2.77 11.45
CA LEU A 134 3.58 -2.44 12.33
C LEU A 134 4.66 -3.52 12.27
N ALA A 135 4.27 -4.79 12.34
CA ALA A 135 5.21 -5.92 12.27
C ALA A 135 5.92 -5.97 10.91
N LEU A 136 5.20 -5.73 9.82
CA LEU A 136 5.78 -5.73 8.48
C LEU A 136 6.76 -4.57 8.28
N MET A 137 6.44 -3.40 8.80
CA MET A 137 7.35 -2.24 8.75
C MET A 137 8.60 -2.49 9.56
N ALA A 138 8.47 -3.10 10.73
CA ALA A 138 9.61 -3.48 11.57
C ALA A 138 10.50 -4.50 10.84
N GLU A 139 9.90 -5.48 10.16
CA GLU A 139 10.64 -6.48 9.40
C GLU A 139 11.43 -5.84 8.25
N LYS A 140 10.85 -4.87 7.55
CA LYS A 140 11.54 -4.16 6.47
C LYS A 140 12.76 -3.37 6.98
N ASN A 141 12.74 -2.94 8.24
CA ASN A 141 13.81 -2.15 8.85
C ASN A 141 14.80 -3.01 9.65
N ARG A 142 14.59 -4.31 9.71
CA ARG A 142 15.51 -5.21 10.42
C ARG A 142 16.81 -5.35 9.61
N LEU A 143 17.94 -5.11 10.27
CA LEU A 143 19.28 -5.22 9.67
C LEU A 143 19.87 -6.62 9.82
#